data_4d2a2d0c7e68f3b156f4a0a6535aeae8
#
_entry.id   4d2a2d0c7e68f3b156f4a0a6535aeae8
#
_cell.length_a   1.000
_cell.length_b   1.000
_cell.length_c   1.000
_cell.angle_alpha   90.00
_cell.angle_beta   90.00
_cell.angle_gamma   90.00
#
_symmetry.space_group_name_H-M   'P 1'
#
loop_
_entity.id
_entity.type
_entity.pdbx_description
1 polymer ?
#
loop_
_entity_poly.entity_id
_entity_poly.type
_entity_poly.pdbx_seq_one_letter_code
_entity_poly.pdbx_strand_id
1 'polypeptide(L)'
;MLGITTIGGNQTLKKVTDNAKNVLSFLNVEVPLASGQAGPLVKALQTAPEAHGASGMDGPYFDGADYPICSTNGVQFLAETILKTNEPVTLVALGPLTNIALLIKNYPEVLPLVEEISLMGGGLHHGNQTPLAEFNIYVDPDAAEIVFQSGIPIIMSGLDVTEKAEITVTEIEQLKNKGKVSHLAYELLSFYNQSGRQFGFLDSPIHDLCAIVYLLKPEIFEGSFADIHVITDESPARGLTYGDFRRIASADKNTFVLKEVHREKFVEVLKNALAWFDSQGQ
;
A
#
# COMPACT_ATOMS: atom_id res chain seq x y z
N MET A 1 -9.10 5.06 -12.64
CA MET A 1 -9.08 5.19 -11.16
C MET A 1 -10.30 6.00 -10.74
N LEU A 2 -11.11 5.47 -9.80
CA LEU A 2 -12.37 6.11 -9.39
C LEU A 2 -12.16 7.16 -8.29
N GLY A 3 -11.17 6.98 -7.44
CA GLY A 3 -10.83 7.90 -6.36
C GLY A 3 -9.69 7.40 -5.49
N ILE A 4 -9.20 8.28 -4.61
CA ILE A 4 -8.15 7.99 -3.64
C ILE A 4 -8.66 8.38 -2.25
N THR A 5 -8.38 7.53 -1.26
CA THR A 5 -8.55 7.88 0.16
C THR A 5 -7.23 7.80 0.89
N THR A 6 -6.94 8.77 1.74
CA THR A 6 -5.76 8.76 2.59
C THR A 6 -6.04 8.13 3.95
N ILE A 7 -4.98 7.69 4.64
CA ILE A 7 -5.05 7.03 5.94
C ILE A 7 -3.85 7.42 6.79
N GLY A 8 -4.03 7.65 8.08
CA GLY A 8 -2.91 7.78 9.01
C GLY A 8 -2.15 6.45 9.11
N GLY A 9 -0.86 6.49 8.92
CA GLY A 9 0.03 5.33 8.91
C GLY A 9 1.48 5.77 9.03
N ASN A 10 2.27 5.71 7.96
CA ASN A 10 3.67 6.16 7.94
C ASN A 10 3.86 7.56 8.54
N GLN A 11 2.83 8.41 8.39
CA GLN A 11 2.74 9.72 9.04
C GLN A 11 1.29 10.03 9.44
N THR A 12 1.08 11.18 10.10
CA THR A 12 -0.25 11.64 10.46
C THR A 12 -1.11 11.83 9.20
N LEU A 13 -2.43 11.65 9.33
CA LEU A 13 -3.38 11.82 8.23
C LEU A 13 -3.18 13.13 7.48
N LYS A 14 -2.93 14.24 8.22
CA LYS A 14 -2.69 15.55 7.59
C LYS A 14 -1.50 15.50 6.62
N LYS A 15 -0.35 14.98 7.07
CA LYS A 15 0.86 14.91 6.23
C LYS A 15 0.67 13.97 5.04
N VAL A 16 0.07 12.79 5.26
CA VAL A 16 -0.21 11.84 4.16
C VAL A 16 -1.15 12.47 3.14
N THR A 17 -2.15 13.23 3.58
CA THR A 17 -3.06 13.92 2.68
C THR A 17 -2.37 15.06 1.92
N ASP A 18 -1.52 15.83 2.58
CA ASP A 18 -0.72 16.88 1.93
C ASP A 18 0.25 16.28 0.90
N ASN A 19 0.86 15.13 1.20
CA ASN A 19 1.72 14.39 0.26
C ASN A 19 0.94 13.90 -0.96
N ALA A 20 -0.26 13.36 -0.77
CA ALA A 20 -1.13 12.95 -1.87
C ALA A 20 -1.49 14.14 -2.79
N LYS A 21 -1.83 15.31 -2.21
CA LYS A 21 -2.07 16.54 -2.97
C LYS A 21 -0.85 16.96 -3.78
N ASN A 22 0.33 16.96 -3.15
CA ASN A 22 1.58 17.35 -3.80
C ASN A 22 1.88 16.45 -5.01
N VAL A 23 1.77 15.13 -4.86
CA VAL A 23 2.03 14.17 -5.94
C VAL A 23 1.01 14.31 -7.07
N LEU A 24 -0.29 14.38 -6.75
CA LEU A 24 -1.34 14.52 -7.76
C LEU A 24 -1.20 15.82 -8.55
N SER A 25 -0.92 16.92 -7.87
CA SER A 25 -0.66 18.21 -8.49
C SER A 25 0.59 18.18 -9.35
N PHE A 26 1.69 17.59 -8.84
CA PHE A 26 2.95 17.47 -9.59
C PHE A 26 2.79 16.65 -10.87
N LEU A 27 2.00 15.57 -10.81
CA LEU A 27 1.71 14.70 -11.95
C LEU A 27 0.59 15.24 -12.86
N ASN A 28 -0.03 16.36 -12.49
CA ASN A 28 -1.21 16.91 -13.17
C ASN A 28 -2.30 15.86 -13.39
N VAL A 29 -2.56 15.02 -12.36
CA VAL A 29 -3.57 13.96 -12.40
C VAL A 29 -4.80 14.43 -11.65
N GLU A 30 -5.93 14.46 -12.34
CA GLU A 30 -7.23 14.80 -11.76
C GLU A 30 -7.96 13.52 -11.34
N VAL A 31 -8.07 13.30 -10.03
CA VAL A 31 -8.81 12.19 -9.43
C VAL A 31 -9.44 12.65 -8.11
N PRO A 32 -10.68 12.25 -7.80
CA PRO A 32 -11.27 12.59 -6.51
C PRO A 32 -10.39 12.10 -5.34
N LEU A 33 -10.02 13.03 -4.44
CA LEU A 33 -9.22 12.76 -3.26
C LEU A 33 -10.06 13.00 -2.01
N ALA A 34 -10.16 12.00 -1.13
CA ALA A 34 -10.83 12.12 0.15
C ALA A 34 -9.88 11.80 1.32
N SER A 35 -10.06 12.50 2.44
CA SER A 35 -9.33 12.23 3.67
C SER A 35 -10.07 11.15 4.47
N GLY A 36 -9.37 10.08 4.85
CA GLY A 36 -9.93 8.95 5.60
C GLY A 36 -9.69 9.04 7.11
N GLN A 37 -9.35 7.90 7.72
CA GLN A 37 -9.17 7.81 9.17
C GLN A 37 -7.81 8.35 9.62
N ALA A 38 -7.81 9.03 10.78
CA ALA A 38 -6.59 9.60 11.34
C ALA A 38 -5.72 8.57 12.09
N GLY A 39 -6.28 7.43 12.42
CA GLY A 39 -5.57 6.38 13.16
C GLY A 39 -6.35 5.07 13.19
N PRO A 40 -5.81 4.07 13.89
CA PRO A 40 -6.36 2.71 13.97
C PRO A 40 -7.64 2.64 14.80
N LEU A 41 -8.33 1.49 14.72
CA LEU A 41 -9.61 1.25 15.41
C LEU A 41 -9.48 1.26 16.95
N VAL A 42 -8.37 0.74 17.48
CA VAL A 42 -8.25 0.48 18.93
C VAL A 42 -7.10 1.23 19.58
N LYS A 43 -5.93 1.26 18.96
CA LYS A 43 -4.72 1.85 19.53
C LYS A 43 -4.48 3.29 19.07
N ALA A 44 -3.56 3.99 19.70
CA ALA A 44 -3.06 5.25 19.18
C ALA A 44 -2.21 5.02 17.91
N LEU A 45 -2.27 5.95 16.98
CA LEU A 45 -1.45 5.90 15.77
C LEU A 45 0.03 5.90 16.11
N GLN A 46 0.75 4.96 15.55
CA GLN A 46 2.21 4.94 15.50
C GLN A 46 2.64 5.31 14.08
N THR A 47 3.61 6.20 13.94
CA THR A 47 4.15 6.65 12.66
C THR A 47 5.59 6.17 12.50
N ALA A 48 6.12 6.17 11.27
CA ALA A 48 7.46 5.67 10.93
C ALA A 48 8.37 6.77 10.30
N PRO A 49 8.65 7.86 11.00
CA PRO A 49 9.49 8.94 10.47
C PRO A 49 10.94 8.50 10.22
N GLU A 50 11.41 7.46 10.89
CA GLU A 50 12.73 6.85 10.70
C GLU A 50 12.89 6.25 9.29
N ALA A 51 11.81 5.76 8.67
CA ALA A 51 11.83 5.19 7.33
C ALA A 51 11.51 6.24 6.26
N HIS A 52 10.50 7.08 6.49
CA HIS A 52 9.91 7.97 5.48
C HIS A 52 10.20 9.46 5.69
N GLY A 53 10.97 9.80 6.72
CA GLY A 53 11.31 11.18 7.07
C GLY A 53 10.20 11.93 7.82
N ALA A 54 10.49 13.16 8.17
CA ALA A 54 9.62 14.01 8.97
C ALA A 54 8.31 14.39 8.24
N SER A 55 8.35 14.54 6.93
CA SER A 55 7.17 14.80 6.10
C SER A 55 6.40 13.51 5.76
N GLY A 56 7.04 12.34 5.84
CA GLY A 56 6.56 11.07 5.33
C GLY A 56 6.83 10.86 3.82
N MET A 57 7.53 11.81 3.22
CA MET A 57 7.92 11.78 1.80
C MET A 57 9.15 12.68 1.61
N ASP A 58 10.15 12.52 2.51
CA ASP A 58 11.38 13.31 2.46
C ASP A 58 12.23 12.93 1.22
N GLY A 59 13.00 13.89 0.76
CA GLY A 59 13.82 13.86 -0.46
C GLY A 59 13.53 15.09 -1.28
N PRO A 60 12.43 15.12 -2.07
CA PRO A 60 12.04 16.29 -2.83
C PRO A 60 11.43 17.39 -1.96
N TYR A 61 11.48 18.62 -2.49
CA TYR A 61 10.78 19.75 -1.91
C TYR A 61 9.48 20.05 -2.69
N PHE A 62 8.39 20.30 -1.95
CA PHE A 62 7.12 20.76 -2.48
C PHE A 62 6.70 22.04 -1.79
N ASP A 63 6.29 23.05 -2.56
CA ASP A 63 5.76 24.32 -2.03
C ASP A 63 4.37 24.20 -1.39
N GLY A 64 3.80 23.01 -1.42
CA GLY A 64 2.41 22.72 -1.05
C GLY A 64 1.45 22.92 -2.23
N ALA A 65 0.59 21.95 -2.44
CA ALA A 65 -0.36 21.97 -3.54
C ALA A 65 -1.77 22.35 -3.06
N ASP A 66 -2.43 23.23 -3.82
CA ASP A 66 -3.86 23.52 -3.66
C ASP A 66 -4.69 22.50 -4.46
N TYR A 67 -4.58 21.22 -4.08
CA TYR A 67 -5.36 20.16 -4.68
C TYR A 67 -6.65 19.95 -3.86
N PRO A 68 -7.85 19.90 -4.50
CA PRO A 68 -9.10 19.85 -3.76
C PRO A 68 -9.33 18.50 -3.08
N ILE A 69 -9.81 18.54 -1.84
CA ILE A 69 -10.34 17.36 -1.15
C ILE A 69 -11.85 17.35 -1.35
N CYS A 70 -12.38 16.28 -1.96
CA CYS A 70 -13.81 16.14 -2.24
C CYS A 70 -14.62 15.70 -1.00
N SER A 71 -13.99 15.08 0.00
CA SER A 71 -14.62 14.65 1.26
C SER A 71 -13.59 14.52 2.38
N THR A 72 -14.01 14.83 3.61
CA THR A 72 -13.28 14.54 4.85
C THR A 72 -13.73 13.25 5.52
N ASN A 73 -14.62 12.50 4.87
CA ASN A 73 -15.05 11.15 5.28
C ASN A 73 -14.75 10.16 4.15
N GLY A 74 -13.50 9.67 4.12
CA GLY A 74 -13.03 8.75 3.09
C GLY A 74 -13.81 7.42 3.05
N VAL A 75 -14.31 6.93 4.18
CA VAL A 75 -15.08 5.69 4.23
C VAL A 75 -16.43 5.86 3.53
N GLN A 76 -17.14 6.95 3.80
CA GLN A 76 -18.38 7.27 3.11
C GLN A 76 -18.14 7.52 1.62
N PHE A 77 -17.07 8.24 1.28
CA PHE A 77 -16.67 8.47 -0.12
C PHE A 77 -16.43 7.16 -0.87
N LEU A 78 -15.74 6.19 -0.26
CA LEU A 78 -15.56 4.84 -0.84
C LEU A 78 -16.91 4.18 -1.12
N ALA A 79 -17.79 4.12 -0.11
CA ALA A 79 -19.11 3.50 -0.24
C ALA A 79 -19.93 4.14 -1.37
N GLU A 80 -20.04 5.47 -1.38
CA GLU A 80 -20.78 6.20 -2.40
C GLU A 80 -20.18 6.01 -3.81
N THR A 81 -18.86 5.95 -3.92
CA THR A 81 -18.19 5.75 -5.20
C THR A 81 -18.43 4.35 -5.73
N ILE A 82 -18.35 3.32 -4.89
CA ILE A 82 -18.62 1.94 -5.27
C ILE A 82 -20.11 1.77 -5.68
N LEU A 83 -21.04 2.33 -4.91
CA LEU A 83 -22.48 2.23 -5.22
C LEU A 83 -22.89 2.97 -6.51
N LYS A 84 -22.11 3.97 -6.93
CA LYS A 84 -22.38 4.73 -8.18
C LYS A 84 -21.85 4.04 -9.43
N THR A 85 -20.91 3.10 -9.30
CA THR A 85 -20.42 2.36 -10.46
C THR A 85 -21.33 1.18 -10.78
N ASN A 86 -21.41 0.82 -12.06
CA ASN A 86 -22.13 -0.37 -12.52
C ASN A 86 -21.18 -1.56 -12.77
N GLU A 87 -19.91 -1.40 -12.43
CA GLU A 87 -18.86 -2.40 -12.65
C GLU A 87 -18.25 -2.82 -11.31
N PRO A 88 -17.76 -4.06 -11.20
CA PRO A 88 -16.99 -4.48 -10.03
C PRO A 88 -15.77 -3.59 -9.78
N VAL A 89 -15.45 -3.36 -8.52
CA VAL A 89 -14.38 -2.45 -8.09
C VAL A 89 -13.28 -3.24 -7.40
N THR A 90 -12.04 -3.06 -7.82
CA THR A 90 -10.85 -3.50 -7.07
C THR A 90 -10.43 -2.41 -6.09
N LEU A 91 -10.27 -2.77 -4.81
CA LEU A 91 -9.71 -1.90 -3.79
C LEU A 91 -8.21 -2.15 -3.67
N VAL A 92 -7.40 -1.09 -3.83
CA VAL A 92 -5.94 -1.17 -3.64
C VAL A 92 -5.58 -0.49 -2.32
N ALA A 93 -5.06 -1.26 -1.36
CA ALA A 93 -4.72 -0.79 -0.02
C ALA A 93 -3.21 -0.79 0.20
N LEU A 94 -2.62 0.40 0.35
CA LEU A 94 -1.18 0.64 0.46
C LEU A 94 -0.76 1.16 1.84
N GLY A 95 -1.65 1.06 2.83
CA GLY A 95 -1.42 1.48 4.20
C GLY A 95 -2.30 0.69 5.17
N PRO A 96 -2.42 1.12 6.45
CA PRO A 96 -3.28 0.46 7.43
C PRO A 96 -4.70 0.29 6.93
N LEU A 97 -5.33 -0.84 7.23
CA LEU A 97 -6.59 -1.28 6.61
C LEU A 97 -7.85 -0.66 7.24
N THR A 98 -7.71 0.33 8.11
CA THR A 98 -8.80 0.95 8.89
C THR A 98 -9.95 1.46 8.01
N ASN A 99 -9.66 2.15 6.90
CA ASN A 99 -10.69 2.65 6.00
C ASN A 99 -11.51 1.50 5.39
N ILE A 100 -10.86 0.40 4.99
CA ILE A 100 -11.50 -0.76 4.37
C ILE A 100 -12.29 -1.55 5.40
N ALA A 101 -11.74 -1.76 6.60
CA ALA A 101 -12.46 -2.42 7.69
C ALA A 101 -13.75 -1.68 8.06
N LEU A 102 -13.70 -0.35 8.15
CA LEU A 102 -14.88 0.47 8.41
C LEU A 102 -15.86 0.46 7.23
N LEU A 103 -15.38 0.41 5.99
CA LEU A 103 -16.24 0.22 4.82
C LEU A 103 -17.01 -1.10 4.93
N ILE A 104 -16.33 -2.22 5.20
CA ILE A 104 -16.93 -3.54 5.36
C ILE A 104 -17.99 -3.55 6.47
N LYS A 105 -17.69 -2.91 7.61
CA LYS A 105 -18.60 -2.93 8.78
C LYS A 105 -19.79 -2.00 8.65
N ASN A 106 -19.60 -0.83 8.06
CA ASN A 106 -20.62 0.22 8.04
C ASN A 106 -21.47 0.22 6.76
N TYR A 107 -20.97 -0.37 5.68
CA TYR A 107 -21.61 -0.38 4.36
C TYR A 107 -21.58 -1.78 3.74
N PRO A 108 -22.17 -2.81 4.40
CA PRO A 108 -22.11 -4.18 3.91
C PRO A 108 -22.75 -4.37 2.52
N GLU A 109 -23.62 -3.43 2.09
CA GLU A 109 -24.26 -3.44 0.78
C GLU A 109 -23.27 -3.21 -0.38
N VAL A 110 -22.07 -2.67 -0.12
CA VAL A 110 -21.05 -2.52 -1.17
C VAL A 110 -20.27 -3.80 -1.44
N LEU A 111 -20.24 -4.76 -0.50
CA LEU A 111 -19.37 -5.95 -0.59
C LEU A 111 -19.58 -6.76 -1.88
N PRO A 112 -20.82 -6.97 -2.36
CA PRO A 112 -21.05 -7.69 -3.63
C PRO A 112 -20.51 -6.97 -4.87
N LEU A 113 -20.14 -5.68 -4.74
CA LEU A 113 -19.59 -4.85 -5.82
C LEU A 113 -18.06 -4.76 -5.76
N VAL A 114 -17.44 -5.29 -4.70
CA VAL A 114 -15.98 -5.36 -4.57
C VAL A 114 -15.51 -6.69 -5.15
N GLU A 115 -14.79 -6.62 -6.26
CA GLU A 115 -14.24 -7.79 -6.94
C GLU A 115 -13.13 -8.44 -6.13
N GLU A 116 -12.19 -7.61 -5.67
CA GLU A 116 -11.04 -8.05 -4.86
C GLU A 116 -10.39 -6.89 -4.11
N ILE A 117 -9.58 -7.22 -3.13
CA ILE A 117 -8.71 -6.29 -2.41
C ILE A 117 -7.26 -6.68 -2.70
N SER A 118 -6.51 -5.81 -3.37
CA SER A 118 -5.06 -5.96 -3.50
C SER A 118 -4.38 -5.10 -2.44
N LEU A 119 -3.66 -5.71 -1.51
CA LEU A 119 -3.06 -5.00 -0.38
C LEU A 119 -1.55 -5.20 -0.28
N MET A 120 -0.86 -4.17 0.23
CA MET A 120 0.49 -4.29 0.76
C MET A 120 0.41 -4.33 2.28
N GLY A 121 0.87 -5.42 2.86
CA GLY A 121 0.93 -5.60 4.31
C GLY A 121 1.15 -7.04 4.73
N GLY A 122 1.63 -7.20 5.95
CA GLY A 122 1.90 -8.48 6.57
C GLY A 122 3.21 -9.14 6.13
N GLY A 123 3.52 -10.23 6.78
CA GLY A 123 4.67 -11.08 6.49
C GLY A 123 4.48 -12.42 7.20
N LEU A 124 4.76 -13.52 6.49
CA LEU A 124 4.55 -14.87 7.03
C LEU A 124 5.81 -15.42 7.72
N HIS A 125 6.98 -14.88 7.41
CA HIS A 125 8.26 -15.36 7.95
C HIS A 125 8.85 -14.41 8.99
N HIS A 126 8.62 -13.10 8.85
CA HIS A 126 9.12 -12.06 9.76
C HIS A 126 8.29 -10.78 9.62
N GLY A 127 8.54 -9.82 10.51
CA GLY A 127 8.03 -8.46 10.46
C GLY A 127 9.14 -7.44 10.27
N ASN A 128 8.77 -6.19 10.07
CA ASN A 128 9.68 -5.04 9.98
C ASN A 128 9.45 -4.00 11.10
N GLN A 129 8.23 -3.94 11.66
CA GLN A 129 7.93 -3.07 12.81
C GLN A 129 8.28 -3.75 14.14
N THR A 130 8.00 -5.03 14.23
CA THR A 130 8.50 -5.94 15.28
C THR A 130 9.09 -7.16 14.59
N PRO A 131 9.80 -8.06 15.30
CA PRO A 131 10.26 -9.30 14.68
C PRO A 131 9.15 -10.15 14.05
N LEU A 132 7.90 -9.92 14.43
CA LEU A 132 6.75 -10.74 14.04
C LEU A 132 5.72 -10.00 13.18
N ALA A 133 5.68 -8.67 13.23
CA ALA A 133 4.62 -7.89 12.60
C ALA A 133 5.16 -6.88 11.58
N GLU A 134 4.53 -6.86 10.41
CA GLU A 134 4.74 -5.84 9.39
C GLU A 134 3.98 -4.55 9.78
N PHE A 135 4.51 -3.40 9.37
CA PHE A 135 4.07 -2.08 9.82
C PHE A 135 2.59 -1.78 9.56
N ASN A 136 2.09 -1.97 8.34
CA ASN A 136 0.70 -1.66 8.00
C ASN A 136 -0.29 -2.48 8.84
N ILE A 137 0.02 -3.76 9.04
CA ILE A 137 -0.78 -4.65 9.88
C ILE A 137 -0.60 -4.31 11.35
N TYR A 138 0.63 -4.01 11.79
CA TYR A 138 0.92 -3.66 13.18
C TYR A 138 0.21 -2.38 13.64
N VAL A 139 0.05 -1.39 12.75
CA VAL A 139 -0.67 -0.14 13.06
C VAL A 139 -2.13 -0.42 13.39
N ASP A 140 -2.82 -1.29 12.63
CA ASP A 140 -4.21 -1.66 12.91
C ASP A 140 -4.48 -3.15 12.67
N PRO A 141 -4.04 -4.04 13.59
CA PRO A 141 -4.28 -5.47 13.45
C PRO A 141 -5.76 -5.83 13.49
N ASP A 142 -6.57 -5.08 14.23
CA ASP A 142 -8.01 -5.30 14.36
C ASP A 142 -8.70 -5.04 13.01
N ALA A 143 -8.32 -3.97 12.32
CA ALA A 143 -8.81 -3.70 10.97
C ALA A 143 -8.35 -4.76 9.97
N ALA A 144 -7.09 -5.20 10.08
CA ALA A 144 -6.54 -6.23 9.19
C ALA A 144 -7.28 -7.55 9.33
N GLU A 145 -7.54 -8.02 10.55
CA GLU A 145 -8.34 -9.24 10.78
C GLU A 145 -9.75 -9.12 10.19
N ILE A 146 -10.41 -7.96 10.36
CA ILE A 146 -11.73 -7.72 9.74
C ILE A 146 -11.66 -7.88 8.21
N VAL A 147 -10.62 -7.36 7.58
CA VAL A 147 -10.45 -7.42 6.13
C VAL A 147 -10.17 -8.84 5.67
N PHE A 148 -9.24 -9.56 6.30
CA PHE A 148 -8.92 -10.95 5.94
C PHE A 148 -10.10 -11.90 6.13
N GLN A 149 -10.97 -11.63 7.12
CA GLN A 149 -12.16 -12.44 7.41
C GLN A 149 -13.42 -11.94 6.66
N SER A 150 -13.30 -11.01 5.73
CA SER A 150 -14.46 -10.43 5.02
C SER A 150 -15.11 -11.35 4.00
N GLY A 151 -14.41 -12.40 3.56
CA GLY A 151 -14.83 -13.27 2.45
C GLY A 151 -14.59 -12.67 1.06
N ILE A 152 -14.16 -11.40 0.95
CA ILE A 152 -13.74 -10.80 -0.32
C ILE A 152 -12.43 -11.46 -0.78
N PRO A 153 -12.24 -11.75 -2.08
CA PRO A 153 -10.94 -12.20 -2.59
C PRO A 153 -9.83 -11.19 -2.27
N ILE A 154 -8.69 -11.68 -1.78
CA ILE A 154 -7.56 -10.83 -1.38
C ILE A 154 -6.30 -11.26 -2.10
N ILE A 155 -5.56 -10.27 -2.61
CA ILE A 155 -4.17 -10.41 -3.06
C ILE A 155 -3.29 -9.79 -1.99
N MET A 156 -2.48 -10.60 -1.32
CA MET A 156 -1.59 -10.16 -0.26
C MET A 156 -0.15 -10.02 -0.77
N SER A 157 0.35 -8.79 -0.82
CA SER A 157 1.75 -8.46 -1.06
C SER A 157 2.44 -8.23 0.30
N GLY A 158 2.81 -9.31 0.98
CA GLY A 158 3.55 -9.27 2.24
C GLY A 158 5.05 -9.10 2.04
N LEU A 159 5.81 -8.95 3.15
CA LEU A 159 7.28 -8.82 3.12
C LEU A 159 7.96 -9.97 2.37
N ASP A 160 7.36 -11.17 2.39
CA ASP A 160 7.85 -12.38 1.70
C ASP A 160 8.12 -12.18 0.21
N VAL A 161 7.36 -11.30 -0.45
CA VAL A 161 7.55 -10.94 -1.86
C VAL A 161 8.10 -9.53 -2.03
N THR A 162 7.66 -8.58 -1.20
CA THR A 162 7.98 -7.17 -1.42
C THR A 162 9.44 -6.84 -1.20
N GLU A 163 10.13 -7.56 -0.31
CA GLU A 163 11.59 -7.44 -0.12
C GLU A 163 12.41 -8.00 -1.29
N LYS A 164 11.80 -8.80 -2.16
CA LYS A 164 12.42 -9.27 -3.42
C LYS A 164 12.17 -8.32 -4.59
N ALA A 165 11.20 -7.41 -4.43
CA ALA A 165 10.80 -6.42 -5.43
C ALA A 165 11.60 -5.12 -5.26
N GLU A 166 12.93 -5.22 -5.29
CA GLU A 166 13.85 -4.13 -5.03
C GLU A 166 14.37 -3.44 -6.30
N ILE A 167 14.63 -2.12 -6.19
CA ILE A 167 15.37 -1.36 -7.18
C ILE A 167 16.79 -1.11 -6.65
N THR A 168 17.80 -1.37 -7.51
CA THR A 168 19.19 -1.18 -7.14
C THR A 168 19.58 0.30 -7.10
N VAL A 169 20.63 0.63 -6.31
CA VAL A 169 21.21 1.98 -6.28
C VAL A 169 21.58 2.46 -7.69
N THR A 170 22.14 1.57 -8.53
CA THR A 170 22.50 1.91 -9.91
C THR A 170 21.27 2.26 -10.75
N GLU A 171 20.17 1.54 -10.57
CA GLU A 171 18.90 1.83 -11.27
C GLU A 171 18.26 3.12 -10.80
N ILE A 172 18.34 3.45 -9.51
CA ILE A 172 17.89 4.73 -8.95
C ILE A 172 18.69 5.88 -9.59
N GLU A 173 20.02 5.79 -9.65
CA GLU A 173 20.86 6.83 -10.28
C GLU A 173 20.53 7.05 -11.76
N GLN A 174 20.10 6.02 -12.48
CA GLN A 174 19.69 6.15 -13.88
C GLN A 174 18.42 6.99 -14.07
N LEU A 175 17.59 7.20 -13.05
CA LEU A 175 16.38 8.02 -13.11
C LEU A 175 16.68 9.52 -13.11
N LYS A 176 17.81 9.93 -12.54
CA LYS A 176 18.16 11.32 -12.22
C LYS A 176 17.96 12.32 -13.35
N ASN A 177 18.28 11.94 -14.59
CA ASN A 177 18.28 12.84 -15.74
C ASN A 177 17.35 12.36 -16.88
N LYS A 178 16.34 11.55 -16.57
CA LYS A 178 15.42 11.00 -17.60
C LYS A 178 14.29 11.97 -17.94
N GLY A 179 13.74 12.63 -16.92
CA GLY A 179 12.64 13.59 -17.04
C GLY A 179 12.23 14.09 -15.67
N LYS A 180 11.22 14.95 -15.60
CA LYS A 180 10.78 15.61 -14.38
C LYS A 180 10.21 14.60 -13.37
N VAL A 181 9.41 13.63 -13.83
CA VAL A 181 8.78 12.60 -12.97
C VAL A 181 9.81 11.55 -12.56
N SER A 182 10.68 11.14 -13.48
CA SER A 182 11.81 10.25 -13.14
C SER A 182 12.76 10.91 -12.13
N HIS A 183 12.98 12.22 -12.21
CA HIS A 183 13.82 12.96 -11.25
C HIS A 183 13.17 12.98 -9.86
N LEU A 184 11.86 13.22 -9.77
CA LEU A 184 11.13 13.12 -8.50
C LEU A 184 11.27 11.71 -7.89
N ALA A 185 11.11 10.66 -8.70
CA ALA A 185 11.29 9.28 -8.25
C ALA A 185 12.74 9.03 -7.78
N TYR A 186 13.74 9.61 -8.47
CA TYR A 186 15.14 9.56 -8.04
C TYR A 186 15.33 10.18 -6.65
N GLU A 187 14.78 11.36 -6.38
CA GLU A 187 14.93 12.03 -5.08
C GLU A 187 14.27 11.22 -3.95
N LEU A 188 13.03 10.75 -4.17
CA LEU A 188 12.30 9.91 -3.21
C LEU A 188 13.03 8.59 -2.92
N LEU A 189 13.44 7.87 -3.96
CA LEU A 189 14.11 6.57 -3.82
C LEU A 189 15.51 6.71 -3.25
N SER A 190 16.23 7.82 -3.54
CA SER A 190 17.55 8.09 -2.95
C SER A 190 17.45 8.32 -1.45
N PHE A 191 16.46 9.10 -1.00
CA PHE A 191 16.20 9.27 0.44
C PHE A 191 15.81 7.92 1.08
N TYR A 192 14.88 7.19 0.46
CA TYR A 192 14.41 5.90 0.96
C TYR A 192 15.54 4.85 1.04
N ASN A 193 16.43 4.80 0.04
CA ASN A 193 17.61 3.93 0.10
C ASN A 193 18.56 4.31 1.26
N GLN A 194 18.78 5.61 1.45
CA GLN A 194 19.63 6.06 2.56
C GLN A 194 19.02 5.69 3.93
N SER A 195 17.72 5.89 4.12
CA SER A 195 17.04 5.49 5.36
C SER A 195 16.98 3.98 5.54
N GLY A 196 16.82 3.21 4.46
CA GLY A 196 16.77 1.76 4.47
C GLY A 196 18.05 1.07 4.95
N ARG A 197 19.22 1.75 4.79
CA ARG A 197 20.51 1.21 5.23
C ARG A 197 20.58 0.94 6.73
N GLN A 198 19.90 1.72 7.55
CA GLN A 198 19.83 1.49 9.00
C GLN A 198 19.06 0.21 9.35
N PHE A 199 18.20 -0.27 8.43
CA PHE A 199 17.46 -1.52 8.56
C PHE A 199 18.15 -2.71 7.85
N GLY A 200 19.34 -2.49 7.27
CA GLY A 200 20.16 -3.53 6.63
C GLY A 200 19.93 -3.71 5.13
N PHE A 201 19.09 -2.90 4.49
CA PHE A 201 18.89 -2.95 3.06
C PHE A 201 20.06 -2.31 2.29
N LEU A 202 20.56 -2.99 1.27
CA LEU A 202 21.54 -2.46 0.32
C LEU A 202 20.84 -1.75 -0.85
N ASP A 203 19.83 -2.39 -1.39
CA ASP A 203 18.94 -1.88 -2.42
C ASP A 203 17.59 -1.52 -1.78
N SER A 204 16.65 -1.01 -2.55
CA SER A 204 15.40 -0.46 -2.00
C SER A 204 14.20 -1.31 -2.40
N PRO A 205 13.59 -2.07 -1.49
CA PRO A 205 12.32 -2.71 -1.74
C PRO A 205 11.23 -1.67 -2.07
N ILE A 206 10.48 -1.89 -3.15
CA ILE A 206 9.36 -1.02 -3.53
C ILE A 206 8.05 -1.73 -3.15
N HIS A 207 7.80 -1.80 -1.85
CA HIS A 207 6.76 -2.61 -1.24
C HIS A 207 5.38 -2.40 -1.87
N ASP A 208 4.87 -1.18 -1.86
CA ASP A 208 3.50 -0.83 -2.26
C ASP A 208 3.22 -1.11 -3.74
N LEU A 209 4.24 -0.96 -4.58
CA LEU A 209 4.10 -1.18 -6.01
C LEU A 209 3.74 -2.64 -6.34
N CYS A 210 4.07 -3.61 -5.50
CA CYS A 210 3.71 -5.01 -5.70
C CYS A 210 2.20 -5.21 -5.83
N ALA A 211 1.41 -4.54 -4.97
CA ALA A 211 -0.04 -4.64 -5.00
C ALA A 211 -0.66 -4.09 -6.30
N ILE A 212 -0.01 -3.12 -6.93
CA ILE A 212 -0.46 -2.53 -8.20
C ILE A 212 0.03 -3.35 -9.38
N VAL A 213 1.32 -3.73 -9.38
CA VAL A 213 1.92 -4.45 -10.51
C VAL A 213 1.31 -5.83 -10.68
N TYR A 214 0.91 -6.51 -9.59
CA TYR A 214 0.19 -7.77 -9.69
C TYR A 214 -1.10 -7.64 -10.53
N LEU A 215 -1.88 -6.59 -10.32
CA LEU A 215 -3.11 -6.35 -11.07
C LEU A 215 -2.86 -6.09 -12.57
N LEU A 216 -1.68 -5.59 -12.93
CA LEU A 216 -1.30 -5.27 -14.31
C LEU A 216 -0.56 -6.42 -15.00
N LYS A 217 0.22 -7.19 -14.25
CA LYS A 217 1.16 -8.21 -14.72
C LYS A 217 1.25 -9.38 -13.75
N PRO A 218 0.13 -10.11 -13.50
CA PRO A 218 0.12 -11.23 -12.55
C PRO A 218 1.13 -12.33 -12.92
N GLU A 219 1.46 -12.46 -14.20
CA GLU A 219 2.39 -13.48 -14.72
C GLU A 219 3.84 -13.33 -14.27
N ILE A 220 4.20 -12.21 -13.65
CA ILE A 220 5.56 -12.01 -13.10
C ILE A 220 5.67 -12.36 -11.62
N PHE A 221 4.57 -12.79 -11.00
CA PHE A 221 4.51 -13.21 -9.61
C PHE A 221 4.14 -14.68 -9.49
N GLU A 222 4.62 -15.30 -8.39
CA GLU A 222 4.17 -16.63 -7.96
C GLU A 222 3.64 -16.54 -6.55
N GLY A 223 2.62 -17.35 -6.25
CA GLY A 223 1.97 -17.35 -4.95
C GLY A 223 1.14 -18.58 -4.69
N SER A 224 0.44 -18.58 -3.59
CA SER A 224 -0.50 -19.66 -3.26
C SER A 224 -1.63 -19.18 -2.36
N PHE A 225 -2.78 -19.81 -2.47
CA PHE A 225 -3.92 -19.54 -1.60
C PHE A 225 -3.68 -20.01 -0.16
N ALA A 226 -4.08 -19.19 0.79
CA ALA A 226 -4.06 -19.47 2.21
C ALA A 226 -5.28 -18.86 2.90
N ASP A 227 -5.59 -19.39 4.08
CA ASP A 227 -6.46 -18.77 5.06
C ASP A 227 -5.58 -17.92 5.99
N ILE A 228 -5.72 -16.60 5.90
CA ILE A 228 -4.85 -15.65 6.62
C ILE A 228 -5.58 -15.10 7.84
N HIS A 229 -4.86 -15.07 8.94
CA HIS A 229 -5.30 -14.51 10.22
C HIS A 229 -4.29 -13.52 10.79
N VAL A 230 -4.76 -12.65 11.66
CA VAL A 230 -3.94 -11.66 12.37
C VAL A 230 -4.11 -11.80 13.88
N ILE A 231 -3.00 -11.78 14.61
CA ILE A 231 -3.05 -11.75 16.09
C ILE A 231 -3.44 -10.37 16.56
N THR A 232 -4.60 -10.25 17.22
CA THR A 232 -5.17 -8.98 17.69
C THR A 232 -5.08 -8.77 19.20
N ASP A 233 -4.73 -9.82 19.97
CA ASP A 233 -4.58 -9.73 21.41
C ASP A 233 -3.37 -8.89 21.85
N GLU A 234 -3.25 -8.61 23.14
CA GLU A 234 -2.17 -7.81 23.74
C GLU A 234 -0.86 -8.59 23.95
N SER A 235 -0.68 -9.72 23.26
CA SER A 235 0.55 -10.50 23.33
C SER A 235 1.70 -9.83 22.57
N PRO A 236 2.97 -10.26 22.77
CA PRO A 236 4.09 -9.82 21.96
C PRO A 236 3.95 -10.14 20.46
N ALA A 237 3.00 -10.98 20.09
CA ALA A 237 2.71 -11.36 18.70
C ALA A 237 1.61 -10.47 18.06
N ARG A 238 1.10 -9.45 18.74
CA ARG A 238 0.09 -8.55 18.17
C ARG A 238 0.56 -8.00 16.82
N GLY A 239 -0.27 -8.14 15.80
CA GLY A 239 0.03 -7.75 14.42
C GLY A 239 0.74 -8.82 13.59
N LEU A 240 1.09 -9.98 14.17
CA LEU A 240 1.57 -11.13 13.40
C LEU A 240 0.49 -11.60 12.43
N THR A 241 0.83 -11.72 11.16
CA THR A 241 0.04 -12.44 10.17
C THR A 241 0.51 -13.89 10.08
N TYR A 242 -0.43 -14.83 10.06
CA TYR A 242 -0.11 -16.25 9.82
C TYR A 242 -1.10 -16.86 8.84
N GLY A 243 -0.63 -17.81 8.04
CA GLY A 243 -1.43 -18.46 7.02
C GLY A 243 -1.59 -19.95 7.25
N ASP A 244 -2.80 -20.48 7.04
CA ASP A 244 -3.02 -21.89 6.94
C ASP A 244 -3.00 -22.36 5.48
N PHE A 245 -1.92 -23.03 5.10
CA PHE A 245 -1.70 -23.60 3.77
C PHE A 245 -2.08 -25.09 3.69
N ARG A 246 -2.52 -25.71 4.76
CA ARG A 246 -2.86 -27.14 4.78
C ARG A 246 -4.01 -27.44 3.83
N ARG A 247 -4.02 -28.62 3.21
CA ARG A 247 -5.08 -29.05 2.27
C ARG A 247 -6.46 -29.22 2.92
N ILE A 248 -6.47 -29.50 4.23
CA ILE A 248 -7.67 -29.67 5.05
C ILE A 248 -8.17 -28.37 5.68
N ALA A 249 -7.43 -27.27 5.51
CA ALA A 249 -7.93 -25.95 5.86
C ALA A 249 -9.17 -25.64 5.01
N SER A 250 -10.07 -24.84 5.58
CA SER A 250 -11.41 -24.59 5.05
C SER A 250 -11.44 -24.37 3.54
N ALA A 251 -12.57 -24.68 2.90
CA ALA A 251 -12.81 -24.39 1.49
C ALA A 251 -12.73 -22.88 1.15
N ASP A 252 -12.63 -22.03 2.16
CA ASP A 252 -12.80 -20.57 2.10
C ASP A 252 -11.47 -19.80 2.11
N LYS A 253 -10.40 -20.38 1.53
CA LYS A 253 -9.14 -19.65 1.32
C LYS A 253 -9.37 -18.52 0.32
N ASN A 254 -9.60 -17.33 0.82
CA ASN A 254 -9.89 -16.15 0.00
C ASN A 254 -8.63 -15.33 -0.33
N THR A 255 -7.47 -15.64 0.28
CA THR A 255 -6.26 -14.83 0.12
C THR A 255 -5.22 -15.54 -0.76
N PHE A 256 -4.86 -14.91 -1.87
CA PHE A 256 -3.71 -15.30 -2.69
C PHE A 256 -2.47 -14.56 -2.19
N VAL A 257 -1.56 -15.28 -1.55
CA VAL A 257 -0.34 -14.73 -0.97
C VAL A 257 0.76 -14.77 -2.01
N LEU A 258 1.30 -13.59 -2.37
CA LEU A 258 2.44 -13.48 -3.25
C LEU A 258 3.72 -13.87 -2.53
N LYS A 259 4.60 -14.64 -3.19
CA LYS A 259 5.83 -15.19 -2.59
C LYS A 259 7.08 -14.91 -3.40
N GLU A 260 6.95 -14.91 -4.73
CA GLU A 260 8.04 -14.66 -5.66
C GLU A 260 7.65 -13.60 -6.68
N VAL A 261 8.65 -12.86 -7.16
CA VAL A 261 8.51 -11.85 -8.21
C VAL A 261 9.69 -11.90 -9.18
N HIS A 262 9.42 -11.73 -10.45
CA HIS A 262 10.47 -11.52 -11.45
C HIS A 262 10.96 -10.07 -11.40
N ARG A 263 12.00 -9.82 -10.58
CA ARG A 263 12.48 -8.48 -10.20
C ARG A 263 12.72 -7.55 -11.41
N GLU A 264 13.42 -8.04 -12.46
CA GLU A 264 13.76 -7.21 -13.63
C GLU A 264 12.50 -6.72 -14.34
N LYS A 265 11.51 -7.59 -14.53
CA LYS A 265 10.23 -7.22 -15.15
C LYS A 265 9.43 -6.27 -14.27
N PHE A 266 9.50 -6.45 -12.96
CA PHE A 266 8.87 -5.55 -11.99
C PHE A 266 9.44 -4.12 -12.09
N VAL A 267 10.76 -3.98 -12.09
CA VAL A 267 11.44 -2.67 -12.22
C VAL A 267 11.21 -2.07 -13.61
N GLU A 268 11.08 -2.89 -14.65
CA GLU A 268 10.73 -2.43 -16.00
C GLU A 268 9.33 -1.78 -16.04
N VAL A 269 8.35 -2.34 -15.33
CA VAL A 269 7.00 -1.71 -15.21
C VAL A 269 7.11 -0.33 -14.59
N LEU A 270 7.86 -0.17 -13.49
CA LEU A 270 8.10 1.14 -12.88
C LEU A 270 8.74 2.12 -13.86
N LYS A 271 9.85 1.72 -14.50
CA LYS A 271 10.60 2.58 -15.43
C LYS A 271 9.73 3.02 -16.62
N ASN A 272 8.89 2.11 -17.14
CA ASN A 272 7.97 2.42 -18.23
C ASN A 272 6.89 3.40 -17.80
N ALA A 273 6.33 3.27 -16.58
CA ALA A 273 5.36 4.22 -16.04
C ALA A 273 5.97 5.62 -15.87
N LEU A 274 7.17 5.73 -15.30
CA LEU A 274 7.88 6.99 -15.16
C LEU A 274 8.17 7.64 -16.52
N ALA A 275 8.66 6.87 -17.49
CA ALA A 275 8.93 7.34 -18.84
C ALA A 275 7.66 7.82 -19.56
N TRP A 276 6.53 7.14 -19.32
CA TRP A 276 5.25 7.58 -19.88
C TRP A 276 4.86 8.95 -19.34
N PHE A 277 4.93 9.19 -18.03
CA PHE A 277 4.64 10.49 -17.44
C PHE A 277 5.60 11.56 -17.93
N ASP A 278 6.90 11.28 -18.02
CA ASP A 278 7.89 12.22 -18.56
C ASP A 278 7.57 12.60 -20.01
N SER A 279 7.04 11.67 -20.82
CA SER A 279 6.67 11.92 -22.22
C SER A 279 5.43 12.81 -22.40
N GLN A 280 4.59 12.94 -21.36
CA GLN A 280 3.41 13.82 -21.40
C GLN A 280 3.78 15.30 -21.29
N GLY A 281 5.08 15.66 -21.21
CA GLY A 281 5.55 17.05 -21.17
C GLY A 281 5.30 17.77 -19.86
N GLN A 282 5.21 17.02 -18.78
CA GLN A 282 4.98 17.52 -17.40
C GLN A 282 6.27 17.90 -16.70
#